data_89931b7ac627a159267806b8df8469a4
#
_entry.id   89931b7ac627a159267806b8df8469a4
#
_cell.length_a   1.000
_cell.length_b   1.000
_cell.length_c   1.000
_cell.angle_alpha   90.00
_cell.angle_beta   90.00
_cell.angle_gamma   90.00
#
_symmetry.space_group_name_H-M   'P 1'
#
loop_
_entity.id
_entity.type
_entity.pdbx_description
1 polymer ?
#
loop_
_entity_poly.entity_id
_entity_poly.type
_entity_poly.pdbx_seq_one_letter_code
_entity_poly.pdbx_strand_id
1 'polypeptide(L)'
;MLKRPLLIAGAALFMSSFAADACDISARVSIVGNEFPAIQTVGAGAQKCVGGEVAANLTADHQKINVAGMSGNPAEYTSAIIANSSIVALMNEDVIRPIDELVAKHGQGLKKNQLITINGKIMAVAFMANAQHLIYREDVLKKAGVQAPETYEEMLAAAQKIRAAGIMENPVGGAYKSGWNLAQEFNNMFLGFGGEHFKAGSSQPNVNSDAGIKALEMMKSLSE
;
A
#
# COMPACT_ATOMS: atom_id res chain seq x y z
N MET A 1 76.04 14.66 10.59
CA MET A 1 74.95 14.00 9.90
C MET A 1 73.92 13.48 10.95
N LEU A 2 72.90 14.25 11.28
CA LEU A 2 71.85 13.85 12.23
C LEU A 2 70.70 13.21 11.46
N LYS A 3 70.37 11.95 11.74
CA LYS A 3 69.19 11.25 11.23
C LYS A 3 68.01 11.60 12.19
N ARG A 4 66.98 12.27 11.66
CA ARG A 4 65.70 12.48 12.32
C ARG A 4 64.82 11.27 12.15
N PRO A 5 64.15 10.73 13.18
CA PRO A 5 63.14 9.71 13.04
C PRO A 5 61.83 10.34 12.62
N LEU A 6 61.17 9.71 11.61
CA LEU A 6 59.84 10.04 11.12
C LEU A 6 58.81 9.42 12.10
N LEU A 7 58.08 10.22 12.81
CA LEU A 7 56.91 9.82 13.61
C LEU A 7 55.72 9.67 12.66
N ILE A 8 55.29 8.45 12.42
CA ILE A 8 54.02 8.15 11.76
C ILE A 8 52.94 8.18 12.82
N ALA A 9 52.13 9.26 12.83
CA ALA A 9 50.92 9.34 13.63
C ALA A 9 49.84 8.50 12.92
N GLY A 10 49.56 7.34 13.49
CA GLY A 10 48.43 6.51 13.05
C GLY A 10 47.11 7.14 13.50
N ALA A 11 46.32 7.69 12.56
CA ALA A 11 44.93 8.11 12.83
C ALA A 11 44.07 6.85 12.97
N ALA A 12 43.72 6.51 14.22
CA ALA A 12 42.70 5.51 14.50
C ALA A 12 41.31 6.10 14.10
N LEU A 13 40.80 5.63 12.95
CA LEU A 13 39.38 5.86 12.62
C LEU A 13 38.53 5.09 13.65
N PHE A 14 37.94 5.81 14.58
CA PHE A 14 36.82 5.32 15.37
C PHE A 14 35.60 5.19 14.42
N MET A 15 35.41 4.02 13.85
CA MET A 15 34.10 3.64 13.32
C MET A 15 33.17 3.48 14.53
N SER A 16 32.44 4.54 14.87
CA SER A 16 31.28 4.44 15.71
C SER A 16 30.25 3.59 14.94
N SER A 17 30.21 2.31 15.23
CA SER A 17 29.08 1.47 14.90
C SER A 17 27.88 2.09 15.66
N PHE A 18 26.99 2.77 14.93
CA PHE A 18 25.64 2.99 15.42
C PHE A 18 25.02 1.60 15.57
N ALA A 19 25.16 1.01 16.74
CA ALA A 19 24.27 -0.06 17.16
C ALA A 19 22.87 0.60 17.13
N ALA A 20 22.04 0.19 16.19
CA ALA A 20 20.62 0.47 16.28
C ALA A 20 20.20 -0.05 17.65
N ASP A 21 19.74 0.87 18.53
CA ASP A 21 19.19 0.49 19.81
C ASP A 21 18.16 -0.61 19.54
N ALA A 22 18.46 -1.83 20.00
CA ALA A 22 17.54 -2.93 19.90
C ALA A 22 16.30 -2.49 20.70
N CYS A 23 15.14 -2.45 20.04
CA CYS A 23 13.90 -2.11 20.71
C CYS A 23 13.70 -3.14 21.81
N ASP A 24 13.76 -2.71 23.07
CA ASP A 24 13.55 -3.61 24.23
C ASP A 24 12.05 -3.87 24.42
N ILE A 25 11.49 -4.67 23.51
CA ILE A 25 10.09 -5.09 23.54
C ILE A 25 10.05 -6.53 24.07
N SER A 26 9.64 -6.67 25.32
CA SER A 26 9.46 -7.97 26.00
C SER A 26 8.04 -8.54 25.86
N ALA A 27 7.08 -7.73 25.40
CA ALA A 27 5.70 -8.16 25.23
C ALA A 27 5.52 -9.05 24.01
N ARG A 28 4.48 -9.90 24.04
CA ARG A 28 4.07 -10.71 22.87
C ARG A 28 3.70 -9.80 21.69
N VAL A 29 4.26 -10.08 20.54
CA VAL A 29 3.91 -9.42 19.27
C VAL A 29 3.31 -10.46 18.34
N SER A 30 2.05 -10.25 17.95
CA SER A 30 1.34 -11.10 17.01
C SER A 30 0.69 -10.21 15.94
N ILE A 31 1.03 -10.45 14.69
CA ILE A 31 0.67 -9.61 13.55
C ILE A 31 -0.29 -10.37 12.65
N VAL A 32 -1.39 -9.73 12.25
CA VAL A 32 -2.22 -10.17 11.13
C VAL A 32 -2.04 -9.22 9.96
N GLY A 33 -1.95 -9.75 8.74
CA GLY A 33 -1.78 -8.92 7.54
C GLY A 33 -1.94 -9.68 6.24
N ASN A 34 -1.84 -8.97 5.12
CA ASN A 34 -1.86 -9.59 3.82
C ASN A 34 -0.56 -10.35 3.55
N GLU A 35 -0.63 -11.28 2.60
CA GLU A 35 0.48 -12.15 2.22
C GLU A 35 1.18 -11.63 0.96
N PHE A 36 2.15 -10.72 1.12
CA PHE A 36 3.04 -10.32 0.03
C PHE A 36 4.39 -9.81 0.54
N PRO A 37 5.44 -9.75 -0.29
CA PRO A 37 6.84 -9.56 0.14
C PRO A 37 7.08 -8.32 1.02
N ALA A 38 6.40 -7.19 0.76
CA ALA A 38 6.58 -5.99 1.58
C ALA A 38 6.12 -6.20 3.03
N ILE A 39 4.97 -6.88 3.24
CA ILE A 39 4.47 -7.19 4.58
C ILE A 39 5.37 -8.22 5.28
N GLN A 40 5.84 -9.22 4.57
CA GLN A 40 6.81 -10.19 5.10
C GLN A 40 8.08 -9.49 5.58
N THR A 41 8.57 -8.50 4.81
CA THR A 41 9.73 -7.70 5.19
C THR A 41 9.49 -6.89 6.47
N VAL A 42 8.30 -6.31 6.64
CA VAL A 42 7.91 -5.60 7.86
C VAL A 42 7.89 -6.55 9.06
N GLY A 43 7.30 -7.74 8.92
CA GLY A 43 7.30 -8.77 9.95
C GLY A 43 8.71 -9.21 10.36
N ALA A 44 9.59 -9.45 9.38
CA ALA A 44 10.99 -9.78 9.62
C ALA A 44 11.76 -8.61 10.27
N GLY A 45 11.40 -7.36 9.96
CA GLY A 45 11.93 -6.17 10.62
C GLY A 45 11.53 -6.09 12.08
N ALA A 46 10.26 -6.38 12.38
CA ALA A 46 9.75 -6.41 13.77
C ALA A 46 10.49 -7.46 14.61
N GLN A 47 10.79 -8.63 14.07
CA GLN A 47 11.54 -9.67 14.77
C GLN A 47 12.91 -9.20 15.27
N LYS A 48 13.56 -8.28 14.56
CA LYS A 48 14.86 -7.71 14.98
C LYS A 48 14.76 -6.79 16.20
N CYS A 49 13.58 -6.24 16.45
CA CYS A 49 13.32 -5.33 17.55
C CYS A 49 12.76 -6.03 18.80
N VAL A 50 12.18 -7.21 18.66
CA VAL A 50 11.49 -7.91 19.74
C VAL A 50 12.41 -8.98 20.33
N GLY A 51 12.60 -8.95 21.64
CA GLY A 51 13.42 -9.94 22.35
C GLY A 51 12.79 -11.34 22.40
N GLY A 52 11.50 -11.44 22.09
CA GLY A 52 10.73 -12.69 21.98
C GLY A 52 10.37 -13.02 20.53
N GLU A 53 9.47 -13.96 20.35
CA GLU A 53 8.95 -14.35 19.02
C GLU A 53 7.92 -13.34 18.52
N VAL A 54 8.03 -12.98 17.24
CA VAL A 54 6.99 -12.28 16.49
C VAL A 54 6.20 -13.30 15.69
N ALA A 55 4.98 -13.59 16.11
CA ALA A 55 4.06 -14.42 15.34
C ALA A 55 3.42 -13.58 14.25
N ALA A 56 3.54 -14.00 12.98
CA ALA A 56 2.94 -13.29 11.86
C ALA A 56 2.01 -14.22 11.08
N ASN A 57 0.70 -13.96 11.16
CA ASN A 57 -0.32 -14.63 10.35
C ASN A 57 -0.59 -13.77 9.10
N LEU A 58 0.15 -14.06 8.02
CA LEU A 58 0.03 -13.35 6.75
C LEU A 58 -0.77 -14.20 5.78
N THR A 59 -1.93 -13.68 5.36
CA THR A 59 -2.87 -14.40 4.49
C THR A 59 -3.68 -13.45 3.62
N ALA A 60 -4.05 -13.91 2.43
CA ALA A 60 -4.97 -13.18 1.55
C ALA A 60 -6.35 -12.95 2.20
N ASP A 61 -6.74 -13.80 3.16
CA ASP A 61 -8.00 -13.71 3.88
C ASP A 61 -7.94 -12.84 5.16
N HIS A 62 -6.84 -12.09 5.37
CA HIS A 62 -6.62 -11.28 6.57
C HIS A 62 -7.80 -10.38 6.96
N GLN A 63 -8.56 -9.87 5.99
CA GLN A 63 -9.74 -9.03 6.26
C GLN A 63 -10.90 -9.79 6.92
N LYS A 64 -10.98 -11.11 6.70
CA LYS A 64 -12.03 -11.95 7.30
C LYS A 64 -11.73 -12.34 8.75
N ILE A 65 -10.45 -12.36 9.11
CA ILE A 65 -10.00 -12.88 10.41
C ILE A 65 -9.52 -11.78 11.38
N ASN A 66 -9.26 -10.55 10.89
CA ASN A 66 -8.70 -9.48 11.72
C ASN A 66 -9.62 -9.08 12.89
N VAL A 67 -10.92 -8.88 12.64
CA VAL A 67 -11.88 -8.51 13.70
C VAL A 67 -11.96 -9.61 14.74
N ALA A 68 -12.23 -10.86 14.34
CA ALA A 68 -12.38 -11.97 15.26
C ALA A 68 -11.11 -12.20 16.08
N GLY A 69 -9.93 -12.16 15.43
CA GLY A 69 -8.65 -12.39 16.12
C GLY A 69 -8.25 -11.23 17.05
N MET A 70 -8.70 -10.01 16.79
CA MET A 70 -8.43 -8.84 17.65
C MET A 70 -9.46 -8.67 18.79
N SER A 71 -10.65 -9.27 18.69
CA SER A 71 -11.73 -9.17 19.70
C SER A 71 -11.53 -10.09 20.90
N GLY A 72 -10.64 -11.07 20.81
CA GLY A 72 -10.42 -12.05 21.89
C GLY A 72 -9.80 -11.42 23.15
N ASN A 73 -9.95 -12.12 24.29
CA ASN A 73 -9.26 -11.76 25.54
C ASN A 73 -8.57 -13.00 26.14
N PRO A 74 -7.24 -13.16 25.97
CA PRO A 74 -6.35 -12.26 25.25
C PRO A 74 -6.62 -12.27 23.73
N ALA A 75 -6.40 -11.12 23.07
CA ALA A 75 -6.50 -11.04 21.62
C ALA A 75 -5.48 -11.97 20.94
N GLU A 76 -5.85 -12.64 19.86
CA GLU A 76 -4.93 -13.44 19.05
C GLU A 76 -3.87 -12.56 18.39
N TYR A 77 -4.29 -11.42 17.84
CA TYR A 77 -3.40 -10.45 17.21
C TYR A 77 -3.27 -9.16 18.04
N THR A 78 -2.05 -8.70 18.23
CA THR A 78 -1.73 -7.46 18.94
C THR A 78 -1.54 -6.29 17.98
N SER A 79 -1.37 -6.58 16.69
CA SER A 79 -1.17 -5.58 15.63
C SER A 79 -1.76 -6.09 14.31
N ALA A 80 -2.34 -5.18 13.52
CA ALA A 80 -2.87 -5.49 12.21
C ALA A 80 -2.19 -4.62 11.13
N ILE A 81 -1.71 -5.26 10.06
CA ILE A 81 -1.22 -4.58 8.87
C ILE A 81 -2.28 -4.72 7.78
N ILE A 82 -3.02 -3.66 7.55
CA ILE A 82 -4.28 -3.65 6.81
C ILE A 82 -4.34 -2.52 5.78
N ALA A 83 -5.30 -2.60 4.86
CA ALA A 83 -5.66 -1.47 4.02
C ALA A 83 -6.59 -0.49 4.77
N ASN A 84 -6.60 0.78 4.33
CA ASN A 84 -7.45 1.83 4.92
C ASN A 84 -8.93 1.42 5.01
N SER A 85 -9.43 0.66 4.04
CA SER A 85 -10.82 0.17 4.03
C SER A 85 -11.19 -0.72 5.22
N SER A 86 -10.22 -1.33 5.89
CA SER A 86 -10.46 -2.19 7.06
C SER A 86 -10.52 -1.42 8.38
N ILE A 87 -10.03 -0.18 8.43
CA ILE A 87 -9.93 0.59 9.68
C ILE A 87 -11.30 0.85 10.29
N VAL A 88 -12.27 1.25 9.47
CA VAL A 88 -13.63 1.57 9.95
C VAL A 88 -14.32 0.36 10.55
N ALA A 89 -14.17 -0.83 9.94
CA ALA A 89 -14.73 -2.05 10.49
C ALA A 89 -14.13 -2.38 11.87
N LEU A 90 -12.82 -2.28 12.02
CA LEU A 90 -12.12 -2.49 13.30
C LEU A 90 -12.50 -1.46 14.36
N MET A 91 -12.75 -0.20 13.97
CA MET A 91 -13.23 0.85 14.87
C MET A 91 -14.66 0.59 15.34
N ASN A 92 -15.54 0.17 14.44
CA ASN A 92 -16.95 -0.10 14.78
C ASN A 92 -17.09 -1.26 15.78
N GLU A 93 -16.18 -2.19 15.76
CA GLU A 93 -16.12 -3.33 16.70
C GLU A 93 -15.27 -3.01 17.95
N ASP A 94 -14.78 -1.76 18.09
CA ASP A 94 -13.95 -1.31 19.23
C ASP A 94 -12.71 -2.18 19.50
N VAL A 95 -12.14 -2.77 18.45
CA VAL A 95 -10.96 -3.67 18.57
C VAL A 95 -9.63 -2.98 18.31
N ILE A 96 -9.65 -1.70 17.92
CA ILE A 96 -8.45 -0.87 17.81
C ILE A 96 -8.60 0.41 18.62
N ARG A 97 -7.49 0.95 19.08
CA ARG A 97 -7.45 2.16 19.92
C ARG A 97 -6.57 3.24 19.28
N PRO A 98 -6.76 4.51 19.63
CA PRO A 98 -5.84 5.58 19.28
C PRO A 98 -4.40 5.28 19.69
N ILE A 99 -3.46 5.66 18.83
CA ILE A 99 -2.01 5.45 19.03
C ILE A 99 -1.25 6.77 19.18
N ASP A 100 -1.94 7.87 19.53
CA ASP A 100 -1.34 9.20 19.70
C ASP A 100 -0.15 9.18 20.65
N GLU A 101 -0.27 8.52 21.80
CA GLU A 101 0.81 8.41 22.80
C GLU A 101 2.02 7.64 22.26
N LEU A 102 1.77 6.55 21.52
CA LEU A 102 2.85 5.77 20.89
C LEU A 102 3.58 6.60 19.84
N VAL A 103 2.84 7.36 19.02
CA VAL A 103 3.42 8.25 18.01
C VAL A 103 4.19 9.39 18.67
N ALA A 104 3.66 10.00 19.74
CA ALA A 104 4.36 11.03 20.48
C ALA A 104 5.68 10.51 21.08
N LYS A 105 5.70 9.29 21.59
CA LYS A 105 6.87 8.69 22.24
C LYS A 105 7.90 8.12 21.26
N HIS A 106 7.46 7.53 20.16
CA HIS A 106 8.32 6.75 19.27
C HIS A 106 8.24 7.18 17.79
N GLY A 107 7.39 8.13 17.45
CA GLY A 107 7.07 8.52 16.08
C GLY A 107 7.83 9.73 15.54
N GLN A 108 8.94 10.16 16.14
CA GLN A 108 9.68 11.40 15.77
C GLN A 108 10.17 11.39 14.32
N GLY A 109 10.43 10.22 13.75
CA GLY A 109 10.83 10.05 12.36
C GLY A 109 9.66 9.98 11.36
N LEU A 110 8.41 9.92 11.83
CA LEU A 110 7.24 9.81 10.98
C LEU A 110 6.87 11.16 10.36
N LYS A 111 6.49 11.13 9.07
CA LYS A 111 5.98 12.32 8.39
C LYS A 111 4.48 12.46 8.67
N LYS A 112 3.97 13.69 8.69
CA LYS A 112 2.56 13.98 8.97
C LYS A 112 1.59 13.23 8.05
N ASN A 113 1.94 13.05 6.79
CA ASN A 113 1.12 12.31 5.81
C ASN A 113 1.11 10.78 6.00
N GLN A 114 1.93 10.26 6.92
CA GLN A 114 1.87 8.85 7.32
C GLN A 114 0.87 8.61 8.46
N LEU A 115 0.39 9.66 9.12
CA LEU A 115 -0.51 9.54 10.26
C LEU A 115 -1.97 9.51 9.79
N ILE A 116 -2.61 8.35 9.90
CA ILE A 116 -4.02 8.18 9.56
C ILE A 116 -4.86 8.67 10.74
N THR A 117 -5.47 9.84 10.56
CA THR A 117 -6.25 10.51 11.60
C THR A 117 -7.74 10.38 11.31
N ILE A 118 -8.50 9.85 12.27
CA ILE A 118 -9.95 9.72 12.22
C ILE A 118 -10.52 10.32 13.49
N ASN A 119 -11.51 11.20 13.36
CA ASN A 119 -12.12 11.92 14.49
C ASN A 119 -11.10 12.62 15.40
N GLY A 120 -10.04 13.18 14.81
CA GLY A 120 -8.98 13.89 15.53
C GLY A 120 -8.01 13.01 16.30
N LYS A 121 -8.07 11.68 16.14
CA LYS A 121 -7.16 10.71 16.77
C LYS A 121 -6.34 9.96 15.74
N ILE A 122 -5.08 9.67 16.03
CA ILE A 122 -4.22 8.86 15.18
C ILE A 122 -4.60 7.39 15.40
N MET A 123 -5.20 6.77 14.38
CA MET A 123 -5.67 5.38 14.45
C MET A 123 -4.71 4.39 13.80
N ALA A 124 -3.85 4.86 12.89
CA ALA A 124 -2.89 4.00 12.20
C ALA A 124 -1.70 4.81 11.65
N VAL A 125 -0.63 4.11 11.29
CA VAL A 125 0.52 4.65 10.58
C VAL A 125 0.60 4.01 9.19
N ALA A 126 0.56 4.84 8.15
CA ALA A 126 0.77 4.39 6.78
C ALA A 126 2.27 4.17 6.53
N PHE A 127 2.64 2.98 6.11
CA PHE A 127 4.02 2.66 5.70
C PHE A 127 4.14 2.39 4.19
N MET A 128 3.01 2.21 3.51
CA MET A 128 2.95 1.95 2.07
C MET A 128 1.79 2.72 1.45
N ALA A 129 2.00 3.27 0.27
CA ALA A 129 0.97 3.83 -0.57
C ALA A 129 0.92 3.06 -1.89
N ASN A 130 -0.28 2.61 -2.26
CA ASN A 130 -0.51 1.98 -3.56
C ASN A 130 -1.05 3.04 -4.52
N ALA A 131 -0.57 2.99 -5.76
CA ALA A 131 -1.11 3.79 -6.85
C ALA A 131 -1.22 2.91 -8.11
N GLN A 132 -2.27 3.13 -8.88
CA GLN A 132 -2.39 2.52 -10.20
C GLN A 132 -1.67 3.40 -11.21
N HIS A 133 -0.89 2.78 -12.09
CA HIS A 133 -0.13 3.44 -13.12
C HIS A 133 -0.39 2.75 -14.46
N LEU A 134 -0.49 3.55 -15.51
CA LEU A 134 -0.38 3.01 -16.87
C LEU A 134 1.11 2.76 -17.16
N ILE A 135 1.47 1.49 -17.31
CA ILE A 135 2.81 1.07 -17.74
C ILE A 135 2.70 0.64 -19.20
N TYR A 136 3.54 1.19 -20.07
CA TYR A 136 3.47 0.91 -21.49
C TYR A 136 4.85 0.56 -22.09
N ARG A 137 4.81 -0.16 -23.19
CA ARG A 137 5.97 -0.52 -24.02
C ARG A 137 6.21 0.58 -25.04
N GLU A 138 7.22 1.41 -24.84
CA GLU A 138 7.57 2.51 -25.76
C GLU A 138 7.87 2.01 -27.18
N ASP A 139 8.54 0.87 -27.31
CA ASP A 139 8.86 0.26 -28.59
C ASP A 139 7.60 -0.21 -29.37
N VAL A 140 6.57 -0.68 -28.64
CA VAL A 140 5.28 -1.07 -29.21
C VAL A 140 4.50 0.15 -29.69
N LEU A 141 4.41 1.19 -28.85
CA LEU A 141 3.74 2.44 -29.23
C LEU A 141 4.40 3.10 -30.46
N LYS A 142 5.73 3.18 -30.46
CA LYS A 142 6.51 3.71 -31.59
C LYS A 142 6.26 2.91 -32.87
N LYS A 143 6.23 1.56 -32.79
CA LYS A 143 5.99 0.68 -33.91
C LYS A 143 4.58 0.84 -34.48
N ALA A 144 3.59 1.13 -33.63
CA ALA A 144 2.22 1.38 -34.01
C ALA A 144 1.96 2.85 -34.45
N GLY A 145 2.95 3.73 -34.32
CA GLY A 145 2.80 5.15 -34.63
C GLY A 145 1.80 5.88 -33.72
N VAL A 146 1.77 5.50 -32.43
CA VAL A 146 0.91 6.11 -31.41
C VAL A 146 1.74 6.73 -30.29
N GLN A 147 1.22 7.78 -29.67
CA GLN A 147 1.80 8.40 -28.48
C GLN A 147 1.37 7.64 -27.22
N ALA A 148 2.04 7.89 -26.09
CA ALA A 148 1.59 7.42 -24.80
C ALA A 148 0.21 8.01 -24.48
N PRO A 149 -0.81 7.18 -24.17
CA PRO A 149 -2.15 7.68 -23.90
C PRO A 149 -2.22 8.38 -22.54
N GLU A 150 -2.99 9.44 -22.45
CA GLU A 150 -3.26 10.21 -21.23
C GLU A 150 -4.69 9.98 -20.73
N THR A 151 -5.57 9.41 -21.55
CA THR A 151 -6.96 9.09 -21.22
C THR A 151 -7.28 7.62 -21.51
N TYR A 152 -8.37 7.12 -20.96
CA TYR A 152 -8.85 5.76 -21.26
C TYR A 152 -9.29 5.60 -22.72
N GLU A 153 -9.88 6.64 -23.29
CA GLU A 153 -10.27 6.67 -24.70
C GLU A 153 -9.04 6.59 -25.62
N GLU A 154 -7.98 7.31 -25.31
CA GLU A 154 -6.72 7.23 -26.03
C GLU A 154 -6.05 5.86 -25.87
N MET A 155 -6.12 5.27 -24.67
CA MET A 155 -5.62 3.93 -24.40
C MET A 155 -6.37 2.89 -25.26
N LEU A 156 -7.70 2.97 -25.34
CA LEU A 156 -8.51 2.12 -26.20
C LEU A 156 -8.15 2.28 -27.68
N ALA A 157 -8.03 3.53 -28.13
CA ALA A 157 -7.67 3.83 -29.54
C ALA A 157 -6.25 3.31 -29.87
N ALA A 158 -5.30 3.46 -28.96
CA ALA A 158 -3.95 2.93 -29.12
C ALA A 158 -3.97 1.39 -29.20
N ALA A 159 -4.74 0.74 -28.32
CA ALA A 159 -4.91 -0.71 -28.31
C ALA A 159 -5.47 -1.22 -29.66
N GLN A 160 -6.51 -0.57 -30.18
CA GLN A 160 -7.10 -0.92 -31.47
C GLN A 160 -6.10 -0.78 -32.63
N LYS A 161 -5.28 0.28 -32.65
CA LYS A 161 -4.24 0.47 -33.67
C LYS A 161 -3.15 -0.60 -33.58
N ILE A 162 -2.71 -0.95 -32.37
CA ILE A 162 -1.69 -1.98 -32.14
C ILE A 162 -2.19 -3.34 -32.63
N ARG A 163 -3.45 -3.67 -32.33
CA ARG A 163 -4.11 -4.91 -32.77
C ARG A 163 -4.27 -4.94 -34.29
N ALA A 164 -4.79 -3.87 -34.89
CA ALA A 164 -5.01 -3.75 -36.34
C ALA A 164 -3.70 -3.83 -37.15
N ALA A 165 -2.59 -3.35 -36.59
CA ALA A 165 -1.25 -3.46 -37.19
C ALA A 165 -0.62 -4.86 -37.01
N GLY A 166 -1.30 -5.81 -36.36
CA GLY A 166 -0.78 -7.16 -36.11
C GLY A 166 0.44 -7.20 -35.18
N ILE A 167 0.66 -6.13 -34.38
CA ILE A 167 1.82 -6.05 -33.48
C ILE A 167 1.57 -6.86 -32.22
N MET A 168 0.36 -6.82 -31.70
CA MET A 168 -0.10 -7.55 -30.51
C MET A 168 -1.57 -7.92 -30.65
N GLU A 169 -1.94 -9.13 -30.29
CA GLU A 169 -3.34 -9.57 -30.25
C GLU A 169 -4.09 -8.95 -29.06
N ASN A 170 -3.47 -8.99 -27.89
CA ASN A 170 -4.02 -8.46 -26.63
C ASN A 170 -3.12 -7.33 -26.10
N PRO A 171 -3.31 -6.09 -26.58
CA PRO A 171 -2.40 -4.99 -26.26
C PRO A 171 -2.64 -4.33 -24.90
N VAL A 172 -3.76 -4.63 -24.22
CA VAL A 172 -4.09 -4.11 -22.90
C VAL A 172 -4.14 -5.24 -21.89
N GLY A 173 -3.52 -5.03 -20.72
CA GLY A 173 -3.65 -5.91 -19.57
C GLY A 173 -4.25 -5.15 -18.40
N GLY A 174 -5.26 -5.72 -17.74
CA GLY A 174 -5.90 -5.17 -16.56
C GLY A 174 -6.10 -6.23 -15.47
N ALA A 175 -6.29 -5.79 -14.24
CA ALA A 175 -6.47 -6.68 -13.09
C ALA A 175 -7.96 -7.01 -12.87
N TYR A 176 -8.58 -7.71 -13.81
CA TYR A 176 -10.02 -7.99 -13.83
C TYR A 176 -10.46 -9.25 -13.06
N LYS A 177 -9.60 -9.79 -12.20
CA LYS A 177 -10.03 -10.87 -11.31
C LYS A 177 -11.11 -10.34 -10.36
N SER A 178 -12.25 -11.05 -10.29
CA SER A 178 -13.35 -10.73 -9.36
C SER A 178 -12.87 -10.52 -7.93
N GLY A 179 -13.41 -9.53 -7.25
CA GLY A 179 -13.06 -9.09 -5.91
C GLY A 179 -12.26 -7.79 -5.89
N TRP A 180 -11.26 -7.67 -5.03
CA TRP A 180 -10.51 -6.45 -4.79
C TRP A 180 -9.96 -5.79 -6.07
N ASN A 181 -9.29 -6.54 -6.92
CA ASN A 181 -8.63 -5.99 -8.11
C ASN A 181 -9.63 -5.37 -9.09
N LEU A 182 -10.70 -6.10 -9.41
CA LEU A 182 -11.76 -5.61 -10.29
C LEU A 182 -12.42 -4.34 -9.74
N ALA A 183 -12.64 -4.30 -8.42
CA ALA A 183 -13.20 -3.13 -7.74
C ALA A 183 -12.25 -1.92 -7.82
N GLN A 184 -10.93 -2.12 -7.77
CA GLN A 184 -9.96 -1.03 -7.91
C GLN A 184 -9.91 -0.48 -9.34
N GLU A 185 -9.97 -1.34 -10.36
CA GLU A 185 -10.07 -0.90 -11.76
C GLU A 185 -11.33 -0.07 -11.98
N PHE A 186 -12.48 -0.55 -11.47
CA PHE A 186 -13.72 0.21 -11.54
C PHE A 186 -13.60 1.57 -10.82
N ASN A 187 -13.10 1.59 -9.60
CA ASN A 187 -12.96 2.82 -8.81
C ASN A 187 -12.07 3.84 -9.51
N ASN A 188 -10.95 3.40 -10.09
CA ASN A 188 -10.04 4.27 -10.80
C ASN A 188 -10.71 4.94 -12.00
N MET A 189 -11.43 4.17 -12.82
CA MET A 189 -12.18 4.70 -13.96
C MET A 189 -13.36 5.57 -13.52
N PHE A 190 -14.11 5.14 -12.50
CA PHE A 190 -15.25 5.88 -11.96
C PHE A 190 -14.86 7.28 -11.48
N LEU A 191 -13.77 7.38 -10.71
CA LEU A 191 -13.23 8.67 -10.25
C LEU A 191 -12.65 9.48 -11.42
N GLY A 192 -11.99 8.82 -12.38
CA GLY A 192 -11.47 9.45 -13.59
C GLY A 192 -12.57 10.07 -14.48
N PHE A 193 -13.77 9.49 -14.51
CA PHE A 193 -14.94 10.05 -15.16
C PHE A 193 -15.73 11.05 -14.29
N GLY A 194 -15.14 11.51 -13.17
CA GLY A 194 -15.75 12.49 -12.27
C GLY A 194 -16.80 11.93 -11.33
N GLY A 195 -16.78 10.61 -11.10
CA GLY A 195 -17.69 9.96 -10.16
C GLY A 195 -17.37 10.29 -8.70
N GLU A 196 -18.40 10.32 -7.89
CA GLU A 196 -18.30 10.45 -6.44
C GLU A 196 -19.05 9.27 -5.79
N HIS A 197 -18.42 8.60 -4.82
CA HIS A 197 -18.99 7.38 -4.22
C HIS A 197 -20.31 7.65 -3.45
N PHE A 198 -20.46 8.85 -2.92
CA PHE A 198 -21.65 9.27 -2.17
C PHE A 198 -22.20 10.57 -2.74
N LYS A 199 -23.50 10.77 -2.60
CA LYS A 199 -24.13 12.07 -2.89
C LYS A 199 -23.60 13.13 -1.93
N ALA A 200 -23.37 14.34 -2.43
CA ALA A 200 -22.84 15.45 -1.65
C ALA A 200 -23.58 15.65 -0.31
N GLY A 201 -22.81 15.70 0.78
CA GLY A 201 -23.33 15.89 2.14
C GLY A 201 -24.17 14.72 2.71
N SER A 202 -24.06 13.52 2.14
CA SER A 202 -24.90 12.38 2.46
C SER A 202 -24.11 11.07 2.52
N SER A 203 -24.59 10.07 3.24
CA SER A 203 -24.11 8.68 3.19
C SER A 203 -24.78 7.85 2.09
N GLN A 204 -25.64 8.48 1.26
CA GLN A 204 -26.32 7.78 0.18
C GLN A 204 -25.36 7.45 -0.96
N PRO A 205 -25.23 6.18 -1.36
CA PRO A 205 -24.36 5.78 -2.47
C PRO A 205 -24.71 6.47 -3.78
N ASN A 206 -23.70 6.84 -4.58
CA ASN A 206 -23.85 7.51 -5.87
C ASN A 206 -23.12 6.78 -7.01
N VAL A 207 -22.81 5.50 -6.81
CA VAL A 207 -22.12 4.67 -7.80
C VAL A 207 -22.98 4.43 -9.04
N ASN A 208 -24.31 4.32 -8.87
CA ASN A 208 -25.26 4.23 -9.97
C ASN A 208 -25.54 5.64 -10.55
N SER A 209 -24.59 6.12 -11.36
CA SER A 209 -24.57 7.44 -11.98
C SER A 209 -24.00 7.33 -13.40
N ASP A 210 -24.07 8.41 -14.18
CA ASP A 210 -23.49 8.46 -15.53
C ASP A 210 -22.00 8.11 -15.52
N ALA A 211 -21.25 8.56 -14.51
CA ALA A 211 -19.83 8.21 -14.35
C ALA A 211 -19.65 6.71 -14.10
N GLY A 212 -20.53 6.11 -13.32
CA GLY A 212 -20.51 4.66 -13.07
C GLY A 212 -20.80 3.84 -14.33
N ILE A 213 -21.77 4.28 -15.13
CA ILE A 213 -22.10 3.65 -16.42
C ILE A 213 -20.91 3.75 -17.38
N LYS A 214 -20.34 4.95 -17.55
CA LYS A 214 -19.15 5.18 -18.39
C LYS A 214 -17.95 4.32 -17.96
N ALA A 215 -17.72 4.18 -16.65
CA ALA A 215 -16.64 3.34 -16.14
C ALA A 215 -16.84 1.87 -16.53
N LEU A 216 -18.06 1.33 -16.38
CA LEU A 216 -18.37 -0.06 -16.76
C LEU A 216 -18.29 -0.28 -18.26
N GLU A 217 -18.77 0.67 -19.08
CA GLU A 217 -18.67 0.61 -20.55
C GLU A 217 -17.21 0.62 -21.00
N MET A 218 -16.37 1.48 -20.40
CA MET A 218 -14.94 1.53 -20.69
C MET A 218 -14.23 0.23 -20.27
N MET A 219 -14.51 -0.30 -19.08
CA MET A 219 -13.98 -1.59 -18.64
C MET A 219 -14.34 -2.70 -19.60
N LYS A 220 -15.59 -2.73 -20.06
CA LYS A 220 -16.04 -3.69 -21.07
C LYS A 220 -15.24 -3.54 -22.36
N SER A 221 -15.13 -2.32 -22.89
CA SER A 221 -14.43 -2.05 -24.16
C SER A 221 -12.93 -2.39 -24.11
N LEU A 222 -12.29 -2.24 -22.95
CA LEU A 222 -10.89 -2.61 -22.76
C LEU A 222 -10.67 -4.10 -22.56
N SER A 223 -11.72 -4.86 -22.24
CA SER A 223 -11.68 -6.32 -22.05
C SER A 223 -12.02 -7.13 -23.33
N GLU A 224 -12.54 -6.50 -24.34
CA GLU A 224 -12.89 -7.05 -25.68
C GLU A 224 -11.74 -6.87 -26.68
#